data_83f4a67bcf9c518288d054d6d7140dd9
#
_entry.id   83f4a67bcf9c518288d054d6d7140dd9
#
_cell.length_a   1.000
_cell.length_b   1.000
_cell.length_c   1.000
_cell.angle_alpha   90.00
_cell.angle_beta   90.00
_cell.angle_gamma   90.00
#
_symmetry.space_group_name_H-M   'P 1'
#
loop_
_entity.id
_entity.type
_entity.pdbx_description
1 polymer ?
#
loop_
_entity_poly.entity_id
_entity_poly.type
_entity_poly.pdbx_seq_one_letter_code
_entity_poly.pdbx_strand_id
1 'polypeptide(L)'
;MQMLRLFSHGENTILILMLYRFSVELSDVDRGLYTSLDFRAAQHPSEIPAYLLTRVLAYALSYQDGLEFAAGGLSDPEAPALRALGVHGTTELWIEIGNPSAKKLHKACKTSRHVQVFTYKSAQVLIDDIKNNQVHRAAEIQIFAVDPKFLAELEKQLTKNNRWTLLVQQGTLDLDTGKQSFTTEVQKLSI
;
A
#
# COMPACT_ATOMS: atom_id res chain seq x y z
N MET A 1 20.65 -10.11 -9.44
CA MET A 1 19.95 -10.75 -8.30
C MET A 1 20.60 -10.22 -7.03
N GLN A 2 20.01 -9.21 -6.43
CA GLN A 2 20.54 -8.64 -5.19
C GLN A 2 19.96 -9.44 -4.02
N MET A 3 20.85 -10.14 -3.29
CA MET A 3 20.50 -10.90 -2.08
C MET A 3 20.50 -9.94 -0.88
N LEU A 4 19.36 -9.69 -0.29
CA LEU A 4 19.30 -9.08 1.04
C LEU A 4 19.35 -10.21 2.08
N ARG A 5 20.39 -10.24 2.93
CA ARG A 5 20.48 -11.17 4.06
C ARG A 5 19.82 -10.51 5.28
N LEU A 6 18.70 -11.04 5.70
CA LEU A 6 18.15 -10.75 7.03
C LEU A 6 18.60 -11.84 8.00
N PHE A 7 19.30 -11.48 9.09
CA PHE A 7 19.70 -12.41 10.12
C PHE A 7 18.56 -12.59 11.13
N SER A 8 17.99 -13.77 11.17
CA SER A 8 17.13 -14.23 12.27
C SER A 8 17.90 -15.27 13.09
N HIS A 9 17.81 -15.19 14.42
CA HIS A 9 18.43 -16.18 15.31
C HIS A 9 17.73 -17.54 15.13
N GLY A 10 18.43 -18.52 14.52
CA GLY A 10 18.11 -19.92 14.66
C GLY A 10 17.57 -20.66 13.44
N GLU A 11 17.99 -20.34 12.24
CA GLU A 11 18.06 -21.22 11.05
C GLU A 11 18.40 -20.35 9.84
N ASN A 12 19.37 -20.80 9.04
CA ASN A 12 19.87 -20.04 7.86
C ASN A 12 18.82 -20.14 6.72
N THR A 13 17.65 -19.54 6.88
CA THR A 13 16.67 -19.42 5.79
C THR A 13 17.05 -18.22 4.94
N ILE A 14 17.63 -18.44 3.77
CA ILE A 14 17.87 -17.39 2.78
C ILE A 14 16.53 -17.01 2.18
N LEU A 15 15.99 -15.88 2.61
CA LEU A 15 14.76 -15.32 2.02
C LEU A 15 15.13 -14.60 0.72
N ILE A 16 14.75 -15.17 -0.42
CA ILE A 16 14.95 -14.54 -1.73
C ILE A 16 13.80 -13.56 -1.96
N LEU A 17 14.07 -12.28 -1.73
CA LEU A 17 13.12 -11.20 -2.05
C LEU A 17 13.28 -10.80 -3.52
N MET A 18 12.17 -10.70 -4.24
CA MET A 18 12.17 -10.08 -5.56
C MET A 18 12.05 -8.57 -5.40
N LEU A 19 13.02 -7.83 -5.95
CA LEU A 19 13.07 -6.38 -5.85
C LEU A 19 12.60 -5.75 -7.16
N TYR A 20 11.56 -4.94 -7.08
CA TYR A 20 11.04 -4.13 -8.18
C TYR A 20 11.42 -2.67 -8.00
N ARG A 21 11.81 -1.99 -9.08
CA ARG A 21 11.98 -0.55 -9.13
C ARG A 21 10.79 0.10 -9.83
N PHE A 22 10.34 1.20 -9.28
CA PHE A 22 9.28 2.03 -9.83
C PHE A 22 9.78 3.46 -9.97
N SER A 23 9.65 4.00 -11.18
CA SER A 23 9.77 5.43 -11.48
C SER A 23 8.40 5.91 -11.90
N VAL A 24 7.77 6.77 -11.10
CA VAL A 24 6.36 7.17 -11.26
C VAL A 24 6.28 8.68 -11.40
N GLU A 25 5.78 9.17 -12.54
CA GLU A 25 5.37 10.55 -12.71
C GLU A 25 3.94 10.70 -12.19
N LEU A 26 3.79 11.31 -11.02
CA LEU A 26 2.51 11.49 -10.35
C LEU A 26 1.94 12.88 -10.58
N SER A 27 0.73 12.94 -11.09
CA SER A 27 -0.11 14.13 -11.19
C SER A 27 -1.40 13.89 -10.41
N ASP A 28 -1.44 14.25 -9.14
CA ASP A 28 -2.62 14.14 -8.28
C ASP A 28 -3.31 15.52 -8.22
N VAL A 29 -4.30 15.70 -9.09
CA VAL A 29 -5.05 16.96 -9.22
C VAL A 29 -5.89 17.21 -7.98
N ASP A 30 -6.42 16.16 -7.37
CA ASP A 30 -7.31 16.25 -6.20
C ASP A 30 -6.55 16.81 -4.97
N ARG A 31 -5.24 16.54 -4.86
CA ARG A 31 -4.38 17.04 -3.79
C ARG A 31 -3.49 18.21 -4.22
N GLY A 32 -3.49 18.57 -5.51
CA GLY A 32 -2.58 19.56 -6.06
C GLY A 32 -1.10 19.15 -5.99
N LEU A 33 -0.82 17.85 -6.05
CA LEU A 33 0.50 17.25 -5.92
C LEU A 33 1.03 16.77 -7.27
N TYR A 34 2.17 17.33 -7.69
CA TYR A 34 2.85 16.97 -8.93
C TYR A 34 4.30 16.63 -8.59
N THR A 35 4.71 15.37 -8.80
CA THR A 35 6.04 14.92 -8.38
C THR A 35 6.48 13.66 -9.12
N SER A 36 7.80 13.48 -9.19
CA SER A 36 8.42 12.24 -9.68
C SER A 36 8.88 11.40 -8.50
N LEU A 37 8.43 10.14 -8.45
CA LEU A 37 8.76 9.18 -7.41
C LEU A 37 9.72 8.13 -7.98
N ASP A 38 10.83 7.85 -7.29
CA ASP A 38 11.73 6.74 -7.61
C ASP A 38 11.95 5.92 -6.34
N PHE A 39 11.41 4.72 -6.32
CA PHE A 39 11.47 3.84 -5.16
C PHE A 39 11.59 2.37 -5.53
N ARG A 40 11.88 1.55 -4.53
CA ARG A 40 11.96 0.09 -4.66
C ARG A 40 10.96 -0.56 -3.74
N ALA A 41 10.26 -1.57 -4.26
CA ALA A 41 9.37 -2.42 -3.49
C ALA A 41 9.90 -3.86 -3.51
N ALA A 42 10.18 -4.39 -2.33
CA ALA A 42 10.56 -5.79 -2.19
C ALA A 42 9.29 -6.63 -2.08
N GLN A 43 9.19 -7.70 -2.87
CA GLN A 43 8.11 -8.68 -2.78
C GLN A 43 8.58 -9.88 -1.96
N HIS A 44 7.86 -10.18 -0.88
CA HIS A 44 8.07 -11.40 -0.11
C HIS A 44 7.64 -12.63 -0.93
N PRO A 45 8.29 -13.81 -0.81
CA PRO A 45 7.90 -15.01 -1.57
C PRO A 45 6.45 -15.45 -1.39
N SER A 46 5.84 -15.15 -0.24
CA SER A 46 4.43 -15.43 0.03
C SER A 46 3.47 -14.29 -0.36
N GLU A 47 4.00 -13.18 -0.88
CA GLU A 47 3.21 -12.02 -1.29
C GLU A 47 2.69 -12.23 -2.71
N ILE A 48 1.38 -12.21 -2.88
CA ILE A 48 0.76 -12.28 -4.22
C ILE A 48 0.92 -10.93 -4.94
N PRO A 49 1.00 -10.93 -6.29
CA PRO A 49 1.19 -9.70 -7.07
C PRO A 49 0.14 -8.63 -6.78
N ALA A 50 -1.13 -9.00 -6.57
CA ALA A 50 -2.17 -8.03 -6.22
C ALA A 50 -1.87 -7.25 -4.92
N TYR A 51 -1.27 -7.90 -3.91
CA TYR A 51 -0.84 -7.23 -2.69
C TYR A 51 0.30 -6.24 -2.97
N LEU A 52 1.33 -6.67 -3.70
CA LEU A 52 2.45 -5.82 -4.10
C LEU A 52 1.97 -4.58 -4.87
N LEU A 53 1.16 -4.78 -5.91
CA LEU A 53 0.66 -3.69 -6.74
C LEU A 53 -0.22 -2.72 -5.95
N THR A 54 -1.10 -3.23 -5.08
CA THR A 54 -1.91 -2.38 -4.20
C THR A 54 -1.03 -1.57 -3.25
N ARG A 55 0.05 -2.15 -2.73
CA ARG A 55 1.02 -1.46 -1.86
C ARG A 55 1.79 -0.38 -2.60
N VAL A 56 2.16 -0.62 -3.87
CA VAL A 56 2.80 0.38 -4.74
C VAL A 56 1.85 1.53 -5.06
N LEU A 57 0.58 1.24 -5.38
CA LEU A 57 -0.45 2.26 -5.60
C LEU A 57 -0.73 3.05 -4.32
N ALA A 58 -0.84 2.38 -3.17
CA ALA A 58 -1.03 3.04 -1.88
C ALA A 58 0.12 4.01 -1.56
N TYR A 59 1.37 3.63 -1.89
CA TYR A 59 2.52 4.52 -1.74
C TYR A 59 2.35 5.80 -2.58
N ALA A 60 2.03 5.67 -3.86
CA ALA A 60 1.87 6.81 -4.75
C ALA A 60 0.66 7.69 -4.37
N LEU A 61 -0.50 7.06 -4.11
CA LEU A 61 -1.76 7.74 -3.78
C LEU A 61 -1.76 8.39 -2.39
N SER A 62 -0.90 7.95 -1.48
CA SER A 62 -0.76 8.51 -0.13
C SER A 62 0.56 9.25 0.05
N TYR A 63 1.30 9.50 -1.05
CA TYR A 63 2.63 10.08 -0.98
C TYR A 63 2.64 11.40 -0.19
N GLN A 64 3.54 11.44 0.75
CA GLN A 64 3.96 12.60 1.54
C GLN A 64 5.41 12.41 1.98
N ASP A 65 6.07 13.46 2.38
CA ASP A 65 7.45 13.38 2.86
C ASP A 65 7.56 12.41 4.05
N GLY A 66 8.57 11.56 4.03
CA GLY A 66 8.79 10.55 5.06
C GLY A 66 7.91 9.30 4.96
N LEU A 67 7.07 9.16 3.92
CA LEU A 67 6.36 7.90 3.70
C LEU A 67 7.34 6.81 3.26
N GLU A 68 7.32 5.68 3.94
CA GLU A 68 8.21 4.55 3.71
C GLU A 68 7.49 3.20 3.73
N PHE A 69 8.04 2.22 3.02
CA PHE A 69 7.66 0.82 3.20
C PHE A 69 8.23 0.32 4.52
N ALA A 70 7.41 -0.35 5.34
CA ALA A 70 7.90 -0.87 6.61
C ALA A 70 8.98 -1.95 6.38
N ALA A 71 10.08 -1.86 7.14
CA ALA A 71 11.26 -2.70 6.96
C ALA A 71 10.99 -4.21 7.10
N GLY A 72 10.01 -4.59 7.94
CA GLY A 72 9.62 -5.99 8.16
C GLY A 72 8.76 -6.57 7.04
N GLY A 73 8.08 -5.74 6.25
CA GLY A 73 7.11 -6.18 5.24
C GLY A 73 6.12 -7.18 5.82
N LEU A 74 5.84 -8.28 5.09
CA LEU A 74 4.97 -9.37 5.57
C LEU A 74 5.60 -10.23 6.69
N SER A 75 6.90 -10.08 6.94
CA SER A 75 7.59 -10.84 8.01
C SER A 75 7.24 -10.33 9.41
N ASP A 76 6.74 -9.09 9.51
CA ASP A 76 6.26 -8.52 10.77
C ASP A 76 4.75 -8.24 10.67
N PRO A 77 3.91 -9.17 11.17
CA PRO A 77 2.46 -9.02 11.12
C PRO A 77 1.95 -7.83 11.96
N GLU A 78 2.76 -7.31 12.87
CA GLU A 78 2.42 -6.20 13.74
C GLU A 78 2.80 -4.83 13.15
N ALA A 79 3.66 -4.79 12.13
CA ALA A 79 4.03 -3.57 11.43
C ALA A 79 3.01 -3.20 10.33
N PRO A 80 2.87 -1.91 9.98
CA PRO A 80 2.10 -1.49 8.81
C PRO A 80 2.74 -1.98 7.51
N ALA A 81 2.00 -1.94 6.42
CA ALA A 81 2.57 -2.11 5.08
C ALA A 81 3.41 -0.89 4.67
N LEU A 82 2.91 0.31 5.02
CA LEU A 82 3.61 1.59 4.85
C LEU A 82 3.36 2.48 6.07
N ARG A 83 4.30 3.39 6.34
CA ARG A 83 4.15 4.38 7.41
C ARG A 83 4.82 5.70 7.06
N ALA A 84 4.34 6.77 7.68
CA ALA A 84 5.08 8.02 7.80
C ALA A 84 5.25 8.36 9.28
N LEU A 85 6.46 8.78 9.67
CA LEU A 85 6.76 9.19 11.03
C LEU A 85 6.70 10.71 11.14
N GLY A 86 6.11 11.18 12.24
CA GLY A 86 6.12 12.60 12.60
C GLY A 86 7.43 13.02 13.27
N VAL A 87 7.53 14.30 13.59
CA VAL A 87 8.75 14.98 14.10
C VAL A 87 9.35 14.31 15.37
N HIS A 88 8.53 13.68 16.20
CA HIS A 88 8.98 13.03 17.45
C HIS A 88 8.98 11.50 17.35
N GLY A 89 9.02 10.94 16.13
CA GLY A 89 8.98 9.49 15.94
C GLY A 89 7.62 8.84 16.18
N THR A 90 6.57 9.65 16.40
CA THR A 90 5.18 9.16 16.44
C THR A 90 4.73 8.77 15.04
N THR A 91 3.90 7.73 14.91
CA THR A 91 3.36 7.34 13.62
C THR A 91 2.29 8.34 13.18
N GLU A 92 2.58 9.14 12.18
CA GLU A 92 1.65 10.11 11.63
C GLU A 92 0.63 9.44 10.70
N LEU A 93 1.10 8.53 9.85
CA LEU A 93 0.29 7.77 8.93
C LEU A 93 0.63 6.27 9.01
N TRP A 94 -0.39 5.44 9.13
CA TRP A 94 -0.33 3.98 9.11
C TRP A 94 -1.17 3.47 7.94
N ILE A 95 -0.57 2.71 7.02
CA ILE A 95 -1.28 2.16 5.86
C ILE A 95 -1.23 0.63 5.89
N GLU A 96 -2.40 0.03 5.76
CA GLU A 96 -2.59 -1.41 5.60
C GLU A 96 -3.04 -1.77 4.20
N ILE A 97 -2.73 -3.01 3.79
CA ILE A 97 -3.11 -3.54 2.48
C ILE A 97 -3.98 -4.79 2.65
N GLY A 98 -5.03 -4.88 1.85
CA GLY A 98 -5.99 -5.98 1.90
C GLY A 98 -6.99 -5.81 3.04
N ASN A 99 -7.36 -6.92 3.69
CA ASN A 99 -8.27 -6.90 4.84
C ASN A 99 -7.50 -7.26 6.11
N PRO A 100 -6.88 -6.25 6.77
CA PRO A 100 -6.24 -6.45 8.07
C PRO A 100 -7.27 -6.82 9.13
N SER A 101 -6.86 -7.56 10.18
CA SER A 101 -7.75 -7.91 11.27
C SER A 101 -8.16 -6.68 12.08
N ALA A 102 -9.36 -6.72 12.66
CA ALA A 102 -9.86 -5.67 13.55
C ALA A 102 -8.88 -5.39 14.72
N LYS A 103 -8.20 -6.42 15.25
CA LYS A 103 -7.16 -6.27 16.28
C LYS A 103 -6.01 -5.39 15.81
N LYS A 104 -5.53 -5.61 14.56
CA LYS A 104 -4.45 -4.81 13.98
C LYS A 104 -4.88 -3.37 13.75
N LEU A 105 -6.10 -3.16 13.22
CA LEU A 105 -6.67 -1.82 13.05
C LEU A 105 -6.88 -1.09 14.37
N HIS A 106 -7.33 -1.80 15.41
CA HIS A 106 -7.48 -1.23 16.75
C HIS A 106 -6.13 -0.71 17.30
N LYS A 107 -5.05 -1.48 17.11
CA LYS A 107 -3.68 -1.05 17.45
C LYS A 107 -3.27 0.16 16.61
N ALA A 108 -3.44 0.11 15.29
CA ALA A 108 -3.10 1.20 14.38
C ALA A 108 -3.78 2.51 14.81
N CYS A 109 -5.09 2.48 15.07
CA CYS A 109 -5.86 3.65 15.49
C CYS A 109 -5.46 4.21 16.87
N LYS A 110 -4.86 3.38 17.75
CA LYS A 110 -4.34 3.84 19.04
C LYS A 110 -2.94 4.45 18.96
N THR A 111 -2.14 4.02 17.99
CA THR A 111 -0.71 4.35 17.92
C THR A 111 -0.35 5.32 16.80
N SER A 112 -1.29 5.63 15.92
CA SER A 112 -1.08 6.55 14.79
C SER A 112 -2.17 7.61 14.69
N ARG A 113 -1.80 8.74 14.09
CA ARG A 113 -2.72 9.87 13.90
C ARG A 113 -3.76 9.56 12.81
N HIS A 114 -3.31 9.00 11.69
CA HIS A 114 -4.15 8.66 10.54
C HIS A 114 -3.96 7.19 10.18
N VAL A 115 -5.06 6.52 9.84
CA VAL A 115 -5.07 5.12 9.39
C VAL A 115 -5.76 5.05 8.04
N GLN A 116 -5.08 4.41 7.08
CA GLN A 116 -5.62 4.12 5.75
C GLN A 116 -5.56 2.61 5.49
N VAL A 117 -6.53 2.11 4.77
CA VAL A 117 -6.55 0.72 4.28
C VAL A 117 -6.81 0.73 2.79
N PHE A 118 -5.91 0.17 2.01
CA PHE A 118 -6.11 -0.09 0.60
C PHE A 118 -6.46 -1.56 0.41
N THR A 119 -7.72 -1.83 0.04
CA THR A 119 -8.18 -3.20 -0.15
C THR A 119 -8.49 -3.51 -1.61
N TYR A 120 -8.08 -4.69 -2.06
CA TYR A 120 -8.47 -5.33 -3.32
C TYR A 120 -9.40 -6.52 -3.09
N LYS A 121 -9.81 -6.72 -1.83
CA LYS A 121 -10.75 -7.74 -1.41
C LYS A 121 -12.13 -7.11 -1.17
N SER A 122 -13.07 -7.89 -0.65
CA SER A 122 -14.38 -7.37 -0.28
C SER A 122 -14.26 -6.29 0.82
N ALA A 123 -14.49 -5.04 0.45
CA ALA A 123 -14.48 -3.93 1.40
C ALA A 123 -15.66 -4.04 2.39
N GLN A 124 -16.79 -4.64 1.99
CA GLN A 124 -17.92 -4.85 2.88
C GLN A 124 -17.54 -5.77 4.05
N VAL A 125 -16.83 -6.87 3.76
CA VAL A 125 -16.34 -7.79 4.81
C VAL A 125 -15.41 -7.06 5.79
N LEU A 126 -14.54 -6.19 5.29
CA LEU A 126 -13.66 -5.39 6.13
C LEU A 126 -14.46 -4.41 7.01
N ILE A 127 -15.43 -3.70 6.44
CA ILE A 127 -16.28 -2.75 7.17
C ILE A 127 -17.08 -3.46 8.25
N ASP A 128 -17.65 -4.62 7.93
CA ASP A 128 -18.44 -5.41 8.89
C ASP A 128 -17.54 -5.91 10.03
N ASP A 129 -16.33 -6.38 9.74
CA ASP A 129 -15.37 -6.80 10.77
C ASP A 129 -14.98 -5.65 11.70
N ILE A 130 -14.74 -4.45 11.15
CA ILE A 130 -14.43 -3.24 11.92
C ILE A 130 -15.59 -2.86 12.85
N LYS A 131 -16.84 -2.87 12.35
CA LYS A 131 -18.04 -2.55 13.13
C LYS A 131 -18.29 -3.57 14.23
N ASN A 132 -18.28 -4.86 13.89
CA ASN A 132 -18.59 -5.94 14.81
C ASN A 132 -17.58 -6.02 15.97
N ASN A 133 -16.33 -5.64 15.73
CA ASN A 133 -15.27 -5.65 16.74
C ASN A 133 -15.04 -4.29 17.40
N GLN A 134 -15.89 -3.29 17.13
CA GLN A 134 -15.83 -1.95 17.75
C GLN A 134 -14.41 -1.36 17.72
N VAL A 135 -13.79 -1.32 16.55
CA VAL A 135 -12.44 -0.79 16.38
C VAL A 135 -12.38 0.66 16.87
N HIS A 136 -11.35 0.98 17.64
CA HIS A 136 -11.13 2.33 18.16
C HIS A 136 -11.03 3.36 17.02
N ARG A 137 -11.76 4.48 17.11
CA ARG A 137 -11.79 5.53 16.09
C ARG A 137 -12.14 5.01 14.69
N ALA A 138 -13.01 3.99 14.60
CA ALA A 138 -13.36 3.34 13.33
C ALA A 138 -13.78 4.34 12.25
N ALA A 139 -14.59 5.35 12.60
CA ALA A 139 -15.07 6.38 11.67
C ALA A 139 -13.94 7.25 11.04
N GLU A 140 -12.74 7.24 11.61
CA GLU A 140 -11.60 7.98 11.10
C GLU A 140 -10.72 7.15 10.15
N ILE A 141 -10.97 5.84 10.03
CA ILE A 141 -10.26 4.97 9.10
C ILE A 141 -10.70 5.31 7.68
N GLN A 142 -9.74 5.61 6.82
CA GLN A 142 -10.00 5.81 5.40
C GLN A 142 -9.80 4.49 4.66
N ILE A 143 -10.85 3.99 4.00
CA ILE A 143 -10.80 2.75 3.22
C ILE A 143 -10.84 3.11 1.75
N PHE A 144 -9.89 2.57 0.99
CA PHE A 144 -9.79 2.72 -0.46
C PHE A 144 -9.92 1.33 -1.10
N ALA A 145 -10.94 1.13 -1.91
CA ALA A 145 -11.14 -0.10 -2.65
C ALA A 145 -10.51 0.02 -4.05
N VAL A 146 -9.66 -0.94 -4.40
CA VAL A 146 -9.00 -1.05 -5.70
C VAL A 146 -9.59 -2.24 -6.45
N ASP A 147 -9.96 -2.05 -7.71
CA ASP A 147 -10.54 -3.11 -8.53
C ASP A 147 -9.54 -4.26 -8.74
N PRO A 148 -9.86 -5.49 -8.31
CA PRO A 148 -9.00 -6.65 -8.52
C PRO A 148 -8.80 -7.02 -9.99
N LYS A 149 -9.74 -6.68 -10.88
CA LYS A 149 -9.58 -6.90 -12.33
C LYS A 149 -8.53 -5.97 -12.91
N PHE A 150 -8.54 -4.70 -12.51
CA PHE A 150 -7.49 -3.74 -12.87
C PHE A 150 -6.11 -4.24 -12.40
N LEU A 151 -5.99 -4.74 -11.17
CA LEU A 151 -4.72 -5.28 -10.66
C LEU A 151 -4.25 -6.51 -11.45
N ALA A 152 -5.16 -7.40 -11.84
CA ALA A 152 -4.82 -8.57 -12.65
C ALA A 152 -4.31 -8.21 -14.05
N GLU A 153 -4.85 -7.16 -14.66
CA GLU A 153 -4.33 -6.65 -15.94
C GLU A 153 -3.00 -5.91 -15.77
N LEU A 154 -2.86 -5.12 -14.71
CA LEU A 154 -1.62 -4.41 -14.39
C LEU A 154 -0.47 -5.38 -14.08
N GLU A 155 -0.76 -6.52 -13.44
CA GLU A 155 0.22 -7.58 -13.16
C GLU A 155 0.92 -8.07 -14.43
N LYS A 156 0.18 -8.18 -15.55
CA LYS A 156 0.74 -8.61 -16.85
C LYS A 156 1.80 -7.64 -17.39
N GLN A 157 1.77 -6.39 -16.94
CA GLN A 157 2.73 -5.35 -17.32
C GLN A 157 3.90 -5.22 -16.35
N LEU A 158 3.86 -5.92 -15.20
CA LEU A 158 4.87 -5.81 -14.16
C LEU A 158 6.22 -6.37 -14.63
N THR A 159 7.26 -5.55 -14.50
CA THR A 159 8.65 -5.91 -14.82
C THR A 159 9.56 -5.54 -13.65
N LYS A 160 10.84 -5.90 -13.71
CA LYS A 160 11.81 -5.50 -12.66
C LYS A 160 11.98 -3.99 -12.56
N ASN A 161 11.84 -3.27 -13.68
CA ASN A 161 11.93 -1.81 -13.72
C ASN A 161 10.66 -1.28 -14.39
N ASN A 162 9.86 -0.56 -13.64
CA ASN A 162 8.56 -0.06 -14.07
C ASN A 162 8.63 1.46 -14.18
N ARG A 163 8.20 2.01 -15.32
CA ARG A 163 8.03 3.44 -15.53
C ARG A 163 6.56 3.70 -15.75
N TRP A 164 5.94 4.42 -14.83
CA TRP A 164 4.52 4.71 -14.87
C TRP A 164 4.25 6.21 -14.87
N THR A 165 3.18 6.60 -15.53
CA THR A 165 2.58 7.92 -15.36
C THR A 165 1.23 7.71 -14.70
N LEU A 166 1.00 8.38 -13.57
CA LEU A 166 -0.27 8.35 -12.84
C LEU A 166 -0.91 9.73 -12.87
N LEU A 167 -2.15 9.79 -13.33
CA LEU A 167 -3.03 10.94 -13.18
C LEU A 167 -4.17 10.56 -12.24
N VAL A 168 -4.38 11.35 -11.20
CA VAL A 168 -5.49 11.19 -10.26
C VAL A 168 -6.37 12.43 -10.35
N GLN A 169 -7.65 12.23 -10.69
CA GLN A 169 -8.62 13.31 -10.79
C GLN A 169 -10.02 12.80 -10.45
N GLN A 170 -10.67 13.44 -9.48
CA GLN A 170 -12.04 13.12 -9.04
C GLN A 170 -12.23 11.63 -8.68
N GLY A 171 -11.22 11.04 -7.99
CA GLY A 171 -11.23 9.63 -7.60
C GLY A 171 -10.93 8.65 -8.75
N THR A 172 -10.80 9.13 -9.99
CA THR A 172 -10.36 8.34 -11.13
C THR A 172 -8.84 8.29 -11.17
N LEU A 173 -8.30 7.12 -11.42
CA LEU A 173 -6.89 6.86 -11.62
C LEU A 173 -6.65 6.44 -13.06
N ASP A 174 -5.92 7.25 -13.82
CA ASP A 174 -5.36 6.90 -15.11
C ASP A 174 -3.90 6.52 -14.93
N LEU A 175 -3.54 5.29 -15.31
CA LEU A 175 -2.20 4.74 -15.20
C LEU A 175 -1.69 4.31 -16.56
N ASP A 176 -0.57 4.88 -16.99
CA ASP A 176 0.15 4.48 -18.20
C ASP A 176 1.46 3.79 -17.83
N THR A 177 1.70 2.61 -18.41
CA THR A 177 2.93 1.82 -18.20
C THR A 177 3.97 2.03 -19.31
N GLY A 178 3.70 2.93 -20.25
CA GLY A 178 4.46 3.08 -21.49
C GLY A 178 4.19 1.99 -22.54
N LYS A 179 3.40 0.97 -22.18
CA LYS A 179 2.96 -0.11 -23.08
C LYS A 179 1.45 -0.20 -23.18
N GLN A 180 0.78 0.09 -22.09
CA GLN A 180 -0.68 0.02 -21.96
C GLN A 180 -1.14 1.04 -20.95
N SER A 181 -2.26 1.70 -21.25
CA SER A 181 -2.94 2.62 -20.36
C SER A 181 -4.16 1.95 -19.74
N PHE A 182 -4.43 2.30 -18.48
CA PHE A 182 -5.52 1.78 -17.68
C PHE A 182 -6.27 2.94 -17.05
N THR A 183 -7.59 2.83 -16.97
CA THR A 183 -8.42 3.75 -16.19
C THR A 183 -9.21 2.93 -15.17
N THR A 184 -9.19 3.35 -13.93
CA THR A 184 -9.94 2.73 -12.84
C THR A 184 -10.37 3.78 -11.81
N GLU A 185 -11.35 3.44 -10.99
CA GLU A 185 -11.72 4.25 -9.83
C GLU A 185 -11.10 3.64 -8.58
N VAL A 186 -10.58 4.49 -7.71
CA VAL A 186 -10.18 4.12 -6.35
C VAL A 186 -11.27 4.64 -5.41
N GLN A 187 -12.21 3.77 -5.07
CA GLN A 187 -13.37 4.14 -4.28
C GLN A 187 -12.98 4.41 -2.83
N LYS A 188 -13.21 5.64 -2.37
CA LYS A 188 -13.10 5.96 -0.95
C LYS A 188 -14.42 5.61 -0.24
N LEU A 189 -14.32 4.75 0.78
CA LEU A 189 -15.48 4.24 1.52
C LEU A 189 -15.46 4.74 2.96
N SER A 190 -16.64 4.93 3.51
CA SER A 190 -16.85 5.29 4.91
C SER A 190 -17.36 4.08 5.70
N ILE A 191 -17.03 4.01 7.00
CA ILE A 191 -17.47 2.96 7.92
C ILE A 191 -18.82 3.33 8.54
#